data_27b71578769578dcdb20f711e7f442fe
#
_entry.id   27b71578769578dcdb20f711e7f442fe
#
_cell.length_a   1.000
_cell.length_b   1.000
_cell.length_c   1.000
_cell.angle_alpha   90.00
_cell.angle_beta   90.00
_cell.angle_gamma   90.00
#
_symmetry.space_group_name_H-M   'P 1'
#
loop_
_entity.id
_entity.type
_entity.pdbx_description
1 polymer ?
#
loop_
_entity_poly.entity_id
_entity_poly.type
_entity_poly.pdbx_seq_one_letter_code
_entity_poly.pdbx_strand_id
1 'polypeptide(L)'
;MKKLFCMLLALLAIGSCALAETENAADEAVLNIFTWEGYIDYETVIKPFEQETGIKVNYATFSSNEEMYEKLSAVNGGDYDVVLASDYILNTTREAGLMQPFDASIVDNYANLNEGFTHQFFDPDNQYVVPYVSGIPLIVYDPSVVDIDIKGFNDLWDSSLEDSIGLIDDARVTIGMVLLSMHESMNTTDDAVLAEAAEKLDSLRSNIHVLEYENLHNYLVSGDISVAYTFTPFVALALDANPDLKVVWPEEGLGFGIDGCFIPVNAPHARNANIFLQYLLRPEVAATCAEWQYYCCPNEAAKAYLSEEYLNNPVFNGIYDRLDDAEYGATCPARTSRSSRISGRSLS
;
A
#
# COMPACT_ATOMS: atom_id res chain seq x y z
N MET A 1 -63.31 -15.06 -35.59
CA MET A 1 -62.56 -15.80 -34.58
C MET A 1 -61.05 -15.79 -34.77
N LYS A 2 -60.48 -15.67 -35.99
CA LYS A 2 -59.01 -15.65 -36.22
C LYS A 2 -58.30 -14.32 -35.88
N LYS A 3 -59.01 -13.18 -35.85
CA LYS A 3 -58.46 -11.88 -35.52
C LYS A 3 -58.36 -11.56 -34.03
N LEU A 4 -59.12 -12.30 -33.18
CA LEU A 4 -59.10 -12.12 -31.73
C LEU A 4 -57.97 -12.91 -31.06
N PHE A 5 -57.46 -13.97 -31.72
CA PHE A 5 -56.42 -14.84 -31.21
C PHE A 5 -55.02 -14.25 -31.39
N CYS A 6 -54.81 -13.39 -32.41
CA CYS A 6 -53.53 -12.71 -32.62
C CYS A 6 -53.30 -11.52 -31.66
N MET A 7 -54.36 -10.93 -31.10
CA MET A 7 -54.25 -9.80 -30.17
C MET A 7 -53.94 -10.24 -28.74
N LEU A 8 -54.28 -11.48 -28.38
CA LEU A 8 -53.99 -12.06 -27.07
C LEU A 8 -52.53 -12.58 -26.96
N LEU A 9 -51.90 -12.95 -28.07
CA LEU A 9 -50.51 -13.39 -28.13
C LEU A 9 -49.53 -12.22 -28.13
N ALA A 10 -49.94 -11.02 -28.60
CA ALA A 10 -49.12 -9.82 -28.58
C ALA A 10 -49.07 -9.18 -27.19
N LEU A 11 -50.10 -9.36 -26.34
CA LEU A 11 -50.13 -8.87 -24.96
C LEU A 11 -49.35 -9.75 -23.99
N LEU A 12 -49.09 -11.01 -24.32
CA LEU A 12 -48.26 -11.92 -23.51
C LEU A 12 -46.76 -11.77 -23.80
N ALA A 13 -46.38 -11.22 -24.97
CA ALA A 13 -44.96 -10.96 -25.30
C ALA A 13 -44.42 -9.65 -24.72
N ILE A 14 -45.30 -8.69 -24.38
CA ILE A 14 -44.90 -7.40 -23.74
C ILE A 14 -44.80 -7.57 -22.24
N GLY A 15 -45.47 -8.52 -21.62
CA GLY A 15 -45.36 -8.82 -20.18
C GLY A 15 -44.11 -9.59 -19.78
N SER A 16 -43.41 -10.24 -20.72
CA SER A 16 -42.22 -11.04 -20.42
C SER A 16 -40.92 -10.21 -20.47
N CYS A 17 -40.91 -9.06 -21.13
CA CYS A 17 -39.72 -8.15 -21.12
C CYS A 17 -39.69 -7.21 -19.92
N ALA A 18 -40.84 -6.95 -19.27
CA ALA A 18 -40.89 -6.07 -18.10
C ALA A 18 -40.61 -6.78 -16.77
N LEU A 19 -40.49 -8.11 -16.76
CA LEU A 19 -40.20 -8.92 -15.56
C LEU A 19 -38.70 -9.33 -15.49
N ALA A 20 -37.93 -9.09 -16.56
CA ALA A 20 -36.48 -9.40 -16.56
C ALA A 20 -35.59 -8.22 -16.10
N GLU A 21 -36.17 -7.01 -15.99
CA GLU A 21 -35.40 -5.81 -15.52
C GLU A 21 -35.56 -5.52 -14.02
N THR A 22 -36.39 -6.27 -13.29
CA THR A 22 -36.63 -6.00 -11.86
C THR A 22 -36.01 -7.00 -10.89
N GLU A 23 -35.34 -8.06 -11.36
CA GLU A 23 -34.64 -9.01 -10.49
C GLU A 23 -33.17 -8.67 -10.22
N ASN A 24 -32.56 -7.72 -10.94
CA ASN A 24 -31.16 -7.33 -10.74
C ASN A 24 -30.95 -6.09 -9.85
N ALA A 25 -32.01 -5.42 -9.41
CA ALA A 25 -31.85 -4.16 -8.66
C ALA A 25 -31.72 -4.33 -7.15
N ALA A 26 -31.98 -5.53 -6.60
CA ALA A 26 -31.93 -5.77 -5.15
C ALA A 26 -30.60 -6.40 -4.67
N ASP A 27 -29.84 -7.04 -5.57
CA ASP A 27 -28.52 -7.62 -5.26
C ASP A 27 -27.35 -6.65 -5.44
N GLU A 28 -27.58 -5.46 -5.99
CA GLU A 28 -26.52 -4.48 -6.32
C GLU A 28 -26.07 -3.57 -5.16
N ALA A 29 -26.69 -3.65 -3.99
CA ALA A 29 -26.40 -2.75 -2.86
C ALA A 29 -25.33 -3.30 -1.90
N VAL A 30 -24.35 -4.06 -2.42
CA VAL A 30 -23.29 -4.70 -1.65
C VAL A 30 -21.93 -4.44 -2.31
N LEU A 31 -20.89 -4.33 -1.48
CA LEU A 31 -19.49 -4.21 -1.86
C LEU A 31 -18.64 -5.12 -0.96
N ASN A 32 -17.91 -6.06 -1.55
CA ASN A 32 -17.03 -6.97 -0.83
C ASN A 32 -15.58 -6.45 -0.93
N ILE A 33 -15.04 -5.92 0.15
CA ILE A 33 -13.66 -5.42 0.23
C ILE A 33 -12.77 -6.49 0.84
N PHE A 34 -11.58 -6.67 0.28
CA PHE A 34 -10.54 -7.57 0.77
C PHE A 34 -9.22 -6.81 0.96
N THR A 35 -8.77 -6.66 2.21
CA THR A 35 -7.62 -5.83 2.58
C THR A 35 -7.02 -6.28 3.91
N TRP A 36 -6.01 -5.58 4.41
CA TRP A 36 -5.49 -5.78 5.78
C TRP A 36 -6.50 -5.33 6.83
N GLU A 37 -6.40 -5.90 8.02
CA GLU A 37 -7.25 -5.48 9.15
C GLU A 37 -6.97 -4.03 9.53
N GLY A 38 -8.03 -3.24 9.76
CA GLY A 38 -7.92 -1.84 10.16
C GLY A 38 -7.39 -0.88 9.10
N TYR A 39 -7.21 -1.33 7.85
CA TYR A 39 -6.58 -0.55 6.79
C TYR A 39 -7.46 0.57 6.23
N ILE A 40 -8.77 0.45 6.33
CA ILE A 40 -9.74 1.51 6.03
C ILE A 40 -10.62 1.71 7.27
N ASP A 41 -10.66 2.92 7.80
CA ASP A 41 -11.46 3.18 9.00
C ASP A 41 -12.97 3.09 8.71
N TYR A 42 -13.65 2.32 9.56
CA TYR A 42 -15.08 2.11 9.40
C TYR A 42 -15.88 3.40 9.68
N GLU A 43 -15.57 4.12 10.75
CA GLU A 43 -16.38 5.24 11.19
C GLU A 43 -16.24 6.47 10.31
N THR A 44 -15.04 6.74 9.80
CA THR A 44 -14.74 7.96 9.03
C THR A 44 -14.76 7.75 7.52
N VAL A 45 -14.64 6.51 7.01
CA VAL A 45 -14.59 6.21 5.58
C VAL A 45 -15.74 5.31 5.13
N ILE A 46 -15.86 4.11 5.73
CA ILE A 46 -16.83 3.11 5.25
C ILE A 46 -18.27 3.51 5.56
N LYS A 47 -18.57 3.91 6.79
CA LYS A 47 -19.92 4.27 7.23
C LYS A 47 -20.49 5.49 6.50
N PRO A 48 -19.71 6.58 6.24
CA PRO A 48 -20.18 7.66 5.38
C PRO A 48 -20.47 7.21 3.95
N PHE A 49 -19.63 6.34 3.36
CA PHE A 49 -19.88 5.75 2.05
C PHE A 49 -21.22 4.98 2.02
N GLU A 50 -21.45 4.11 3.00
CA GLU A 50 -22.72 3.36 3.12
C GLU A 50 -23.95 4.29 3.26
N GLN A 51 -23.81 5.37 4.05
CA GLN A 51 -24.88 6.35 4.25
C GLN A 51 -25.20 7.14 3.00
N GLU A 52 -24.18 7.50 2.22
CA GLU A 52 -24.34 8.28 0.99
C GLU A 52 -24.90 7.45 -0.15
N THR A 53 -24.38 6.24 -0.33
CA THR A 53 -24.67 5.40 -1.51
C THR A 53 -25.77 4.37 -1.29
N GLY A 54 -26.03 3.99 -0.05
CA GLY A 54 -26.87 2.86 0.32
C GLY A 54 -26.21 1.50 0.09
N ILE A 55 -24.96 1.46 -0.41
CA ILE A 55 -24.20 0.23 -0.66
C ILE A 55 -23.63 -0.27 0.67
N LYS A 56 -23.93 -1.52 1.04
CA LYS A 56 -23.40 -2.15 2.25
C LYS A 56 -22.03 -2.76 1.99
N VAL A 57 -21.09 -2.48 2.87
CA VAL A 57 -19.72 -2.97 2.77
C VAL A 57 -19.54 -4.22 3.63
N ASN A 58 -19.13 -5.32 2.99
CA ASN A 58 -18.59 -6.50 3.66
C ASN A 58 -17.08 -6.42 3.64
N TYR A 59 -16.46 -6.70 4.78
CA TYR A 59 -15.04 -6.57 4.98
C TYR A 59 -14.41 -7.94 5.23
N ALA A 60 -13.49 -8.37 4.39
CA ALA A 60 -12.66 -9.54 4.57
C ALA A 60 -11.20 -9.12 4.70
N THR A 61 -10.44 -9.83 5.54
CA THR A 61 -9.05 -9.47 5.81
C THR A 61 -8.08 -10.60 5.49
N PHE A 62 -6.83 -10.20 5.26
CA PHE A 62 -5.67 -11.05 5.12
C PHE A 62 -4.51 -10.50 5.95
N SER A 63 -3.52 -11.35 6.24
CA SER A 63 -2.34 -10.99 7.02
C SER A 63 -1.08 -10.79 6.17
N SER A 64 -1.09 -11.25 4.90
CA SER A 64 0.01 -11.05 3.96
C SER A 64 -0.48 -10.95 2.52
N ASN A 65 0.30 -10.28 1.66
CA ASN A 65 0.03 -10.20 0.23
C ASN A 65 0.00 -11.58 -0.44
N GLU A 66 0.80 -12.53 0.02
CA GLU A 66 0.82 -13.90 -0.48
C GLU A 66 -0.49 -14.63 -0.15
N GLU A 67 -1.00 -14.47 1.08
CA GLU A 67 -2.31 -15.00 1.48
C GLU A 67 -3.43 -14.40 0.63
N MET A 68 -3.41 -13.09 0.41
CA MET A 68 -4.34 -12.40 -0.47
C MET A 68 -4.32 -13.03 -1.88
N TYR A 69 -3.13 -13.14 -2.47
CA TYR A 69 -2.97 -13.68 -3.82
C TYR A 69 -3.47 -15.14 -3.94
N GLU A 70 -3.16 -15.99 -2.95
CA GLU A 70 -3.61 -17.39 -2.93
C GLU A 70 -5.14 -17.47 -2.84
N LYS A 71 -5.78 -16.72 -1.94
CA LYS A 71 -7.23 -16.67 -1.79
C LYS A 71 -7.93 -16.13 -3.04
N LEU A 72 -7.42 -15.02 -3.57
CA LEU A 72 -7.96 -14.40 -4.79
C LEU A 72 -7.87 -15.35 -5.98
N SER A 73 -6.73 -16.03 -6.15
CA SER A 73 -6.49 -16.99 -7.24
C SER A 73 -7.43 -18.19 -7.14
N ALA A 74 -7.67 -18.70 -5.92
CA ALA A 74 -8.51 -19.88 -5.69
C ALA A 74 -9.95 -19.68 -6.17
N VAL A 75 -10.48 -18.46 -6.09
CA VAL A 75 -11.84 -18.09 -6.52
C VAL A 75 -11.85 -17.35 -7.86
N ASN A 76 -10.69 -17.21 -8.50
CA ASN A 76 -10.54 -16.43 -9.75
C ASN A 76 -11.17 -15.02 -9.65
N GLY A 77 -10.96 -14.36 -8.53
CA GLY A 77 -11.44 -13.00 -8.22
C GLY A 77 -12.90 -12.88 -7.79
N GLY A 78 -13.71 -13.90 -8.02
CA GLY A 78 -15.18 -13.82 -8.01
C GLY A 78 -15.90 -13.59 -6.67
N ASP A 79 -15.19 -13.61 -5.53
CA ASP A 79 -15.80 -13.38 -4.21
C ASP A 79 -15.60 -11.93 -3.71
N TYR A 80 -14.75 -11.15 -4.39
CA TYR A 80 -14.35 -9.82 -3.98
C TYR A 80 -14.63 -8.78 -5.06
N ASP A 81 -14.92 -7.55 -4.64
CA ASP A 81 -15.22 -6.42 -5.52
C ASP A 81 -14.05 -5.42 -5.58
N VAL A 82 -13.42 -5.17 -4.44
CA VAL A 82 -12.23 -4.33 -4.31
C VAL A 82 -11.20 -5.05 -3.46
N VAL A 83 -9.97 -5.07 -3.94
CA VAL A 83 -8.82 -5.57 -3.19
C VAL A 83 -7.78 -4.47 -3.06
N LEU A 84 -7.21 -4.31 -1.86
CA LEU A 84 -6.04 -3.45 -1.62
C LEU A 84 -4.82 -4.34 -1.45
N ALA A 85 -3.71 -3.98 -2.08
CA ALA A 85 -2.48 -4.74 -2.01
C ALA A 85 -1.26 -3.85 -2.30
N SER A 86 -0.06 -4.32 -1.92
CA SER A 86 1.18 -3.61 -2.17
C SER A 86 1.70 -3.81 -3.59
N ASP A 87 2.50 -2.88 -4.07
CA ASP A 87 3.02 -2.74 -5.43
C ASP A 87 3.58 -4.02 -6.04
N TYR A 88 4.47 -4.74 -5.34
CA TYR A 88 5.11 -5.94 -5.88
C TYR A 88 4.11 -7.07 -6.19
N ILE A 89 3.04 -7.22 -5.37
CA ILE A 89 2.02 -8.23 -5.61
C ILE A 89 0.96 -7.76 -6.61
N LEU A 90 0.75 -6.44 -6.73
CA LEU A 90 -0.12 -5.86 -7.76
C LEU A 90 0.34 -6.25 -9.15
N ASN A 91 1.65 -6.15 -9.45
CA ASN A 91 2.19 -6.57 -10.73
C ASN A 91 1.95 -8.07 -11.00
N THR A 92 2.25 -8.91 -10.01
CA THR A 92 2.02 -10.37 -10.11
C THR A 92 0.55 -10.69 -10.37
N THR A 93 -0.36 -10.00 -9.68
CA THR A 93 -1.82 -10.19 -9.80
C THR A 93 -2.33 -9.75 -11.17
N ARG A 94 -1.81 -8.63 -11.70
CA ARG A 94 -2.15 -8.14 -13.05
C ARG A 94 -1.65 -9.10 -14.13
N GLU A 95 -0.40 -9.55 -14.05
CA GLU A 95 0.19 -10.50 -15.02
C GLU A 95 -0.53 -11.86 -15.01
N ALA A 96 -1.05 -12.27 -13.87
CA ALA A 96 -1.88 -13.47 -13.74
C ALA A 96 -3.30 -13.30 -14.33
N GLY A 97 -3.69 -12.09 -14.78
CA GLY A 97 -5.01 -11.82 -15.33
C GLY A 97 -6.12 -11.80 -14.28
N LEU A 98 -5.79 -11.54 -13.02
CA LEU A 98 -6.74 -11.52 -11.89
C LEU A 98 -7.36 -10.14 -11.65
N MET A 99 -7.01 -9.13 -12.46
CA MET A 99 -7.58 -7.78 -12.41
C MET A 99 -8.42 -7.49 -13.65
N GLN A 100 -9.44 -6.67 -13.51
CA GLN A 100 -10.13 -6.04 -14.62
C GLN A 100 -9.91 -4.52 -14.60
N PRO A 101 -9.95 -3.83 -15.75
CA PRO A 101 -9.82 -2.38 -15.79
C PRO A 101 -10.97 -1.71 -15.00
N PHE A 102 -10.66 -0.62 -14.30
CA PHE A 102 -11.70 0.25 -13.74
C PHE A 102 -12.34 1.09 -14.86
N ASP A 103 -13.56 1.56 -14.61
CA ASP A 103 -14.28 2.43 -15.55
C ASP A 103 -13.86 3.90 -15.36
N ALA A 104 -12.99 4.39 -16.24
CA ALA A 104 -12.51 5.76 -16.21
C ALA A 104 -13.63 6.82 -16.36
N SER A 105 -14.83 6.45 -16.83
CA SER A 105 -15.98 7.37 -16.87
C SER A 105 -16.66 7.55 -15.51
N ILE A 106 -16.39 6.64 -14.56
CA ILE A 106 -16.86 6.70 -13.17
C ILE A 106 -15.74 7.21 -12.26
N VAL A 107 -14.51 6.71 -12.47
CA VAL A 107 -13.33 7.01 -11.63
C VAL A 107 -12.57 8.22 -12.22
N ASP A 108 -13.27 9.35 -12.37
CA ASP A 108 -12.70 10.58 -12.97
C ASP A 108 -11.76 11.35 -12.02
N ASN A 109 -11.90 11.17 -10.71
CA ASN A 109 -10.97 11.72 -9.70
C ASN A 109 -9.56 11.09 -9.75
N TYR A 110 -9.33 10.09 -10.62
CA TYR A 110 -7.97 9.59 -10.88
C TYR A 110 -7.02 10.72 -11.33
N ALA A 111 -7.56 11.74 -12.01
CA ALA A 111 -6.82 12.94 -12.40
C ALA A 111 -6.29 13.79 -11.22
N ASN A 112 -6.73 13.53 -9.99
CA ASN A 112 -6.24 14.21 -8.80
C ASN A 112 -4.94 13.59 -8.24
N LEU A 113 -4.52 12.43 -8.75
CA LEU A 113 -3.30 11.77 -8.30
C LEU A 113 -2.05 12.53 -8.78
N ASN A 114 -1.04 12.60 -7.92
CA ASN A 114 0.27 13.12 -8.29
C ASN A 114 0.94 12.16 -9.28
N GLU A 115 1.59 12.72 -10.31
CA GLU A 115 2.22 11.95 -11.40
C GLU A 115 3.26 10.94 -10.90
N GLY A 116 3.93 11.20 -9.77
CA GLY A 116 4.88 10.29 -9.17
C GLY A 116 4.27 8.96 -8.70
N PHE A 117 2.95 8.86 -8.54
CA PHE A 117 2.25 7.63 -8.15
C PHE A 117 1.53 6.93 -9.30
N THR A 118 1.56 7.52 -10.49
CA THR A 118 0.90 6.98 -11.70
C THR A 118 1.91 6.39 -12.67
N HIS A 119 1.45 5.64 -13.67
CA HIS A 119 2.30 4.99 -14.66
C HIS A 119 3.37 4.04 -14.08
N GLN A 120 3.08 3.47 -12.92
CA GLN A 120 3.99 2.58 -12.23
C GLN A 120 4.14 1.23 -12.96
N PHE A 121 5.24 0.52 -12.71
CA PHE A 121 5.54 -0.76 -13.35
C PHE A 121 4.41 -1.79 -13.22
N PHE A 122 3.64 -1.73 -12.15
CA PHE A 122 2.50 -2.61 -11.94
C PHE A 122 1.24 -2.20 -12.73
N ASP A 123 1.15 -0.96 -13.21
CA ASP A 123 0.06 -0.44 -14.07
C ASP A 123 0.52 0.71 -14.98
N PRO A 124 1.38 0.44 -15.99
CA PRO A 124 1.98 1.49 -16.84
C PRO A 124 0.96 2.35 -17.60
N ASP A 125 -0.21 1.80 -17.86
CA ASP A 125 -1.27 2.45 -18.64
C ASP A 125 -2.37 3.07 -17.75
N ASN A 126 -2.23 3.01 -16.41
CA ASN A 126 -3.21 3.53 -15.44
C ASN A 126 -4.63 2.99 -15.65
N GLN A 127 -4.78 1.68 -15.81
CA GLN A 127 -6.06 1.06 -16.13
C GLN A 127 -6.62 0.18 -15.01
N TYR A 128 -5.77 -0.33 -14.13
CA TYR A 128 -6.12 -1.42 -13.21
C TYR A 128 -6.07 -1.00 -11.75
N VAL A 129 -5.14 -0.11 -11.38
CA VAL A 129 -4.83 0.19 -9.98
C VAL A 129 -5.08 1.66 -9.68
N VAL A 130 -5.76 1.90 -8.58
CA VAL A 130 -5.91 3.23 -7.97
C VAL A 130 -4.96 3.30 -6.77
N PRO A 131 -3.88 4.08 -6.83
CA PRO A 131 -3.00 4.33 -5.68
C PRO A 131 -3.79 4.87 -4.49
N TYR A 132 -3.61 4.23 -3.33
CA TYR A 132 -4.35 4.52 -2.12
C TYR A 132 -3.52 5.31 -1.11
N VAL A 133 -2.39 4.75 -0.68
CA VAL A 133 -1.40 5.37 0.19
C VAL A 133 0.00 4.90 -0.18
N SER A 134 1.03 5.60 0.30
CA SER A 134 2.42 5.20 0.07
C SER A 134 3.23 5.24 1.36
N GLY A 135 3.87 4.13 1.67
CA GLY A 135 4.76 3.97 2.81
C GLY A 135 6.23 4.12 2.40
N ILE A 136 6.99 4.83 3.23
CA ILE A 136 8.43 5.00 3.04
C ILE A 136 9.13 4.58 4.32
N PRO A 137 10.07 3.65 4.27
CA PRO A 137 10.91 3.38 5.41
C PRO A 137 12.00 4.46 5.54
N LEU A 138 12.10 5.05 6.72
CA LEU A 138 13.07 6.09 7.05
C LEU A 138 13.90 5.68 8.27
N ILE A 139 15.05 6.33 8.43
CA ILE A 139 15.84 6.23 9.65
C ILE A 139 15.35 7.30 10.62
N VAL A 140 15.17 6.91 11.88
CA VAL A 140 14.88 7.83 12.98
C VAL A 140 15.81 7.51 14.15
N TYR A 141 16.38 8.52 14.82
CA TYR A 141 17.32 8.29 15.90
C TYR A 141 17.23 9.35 17.01
N ASP A 142 17.69 9.00 18.20
CA ASP A 142 17.80 9.91 19.34
C ASP A 142 19.17 10.61 19.35
N PRO A 143 19.23 11.90 19.01
CA PRO A 143 20.49 12.66 18.96
C PRO A 143 21.07 12.94 20.36
N SER A 144 20.37 12.64 21.43
CA SER A 144 20.88 12.78 22.80
C SER A 144 21.80 11.64 23.23
N VAL A 145 21.72 10.49 22.53
CA VAL A 145 22.48 9.25 22.81
C VAL A 145 23.40 8.87 21.65
N VAL A 146 23.03 9.21 20.42
CA VAL A 146 23.82 8.94 19.21
C VAL A 146 24.74 10.09 18.92
N ASP A 147 26.07 9.87 19.07
CA ASP A 147 27.09 10.91 18.91
C ASP A 147 27.45 11.24 17.46
N ILE A 148 27.04 10.40 16.49
CA ILE A 148 27.27 10.63 15.05
C ILE A 148 26.09 11.34 14.39
N ASP A 149 26.36 12.08 13.32
CA ASP A 149 25.33 12.71 12.49
C ASP A 149 24.95 11.77 11.36
N ILE A 150 23.92 10.95 11.57
CA ILE A 150 23.44 9.98 10.59
C ILE A 150 22.82 10.73 9.41
N LYS A 151 23.29 10.45 8.18
CA LYS A 151 22.82 11.07 6.91
C LYS A 151 22.27 10.05 5.93
N GLY A 152 22.63 8.79 6.10
CA GLY A 152 22.25 7.74 5.17
C GLY A 152 22.38 6.35 5.77
N PHE A 153 22.12 5.39 4.91
CA PHE A 153 22.15 3.98 5.30
C PHE A 153 23.54 3.51 5.72
N ASN A 154 24.60 4.01 5.05
CA ASN A 154 25.97 3.58 5.36
C ASN A 154 26.41 3.94 6.78
N ASP A 155 25.83 4.96 7.39
CA ASP A 155 26.15 5.35 8.77
C ASP A 155 25.66 4.31 9.79
N LEU A 156 24.69 3.44 9.42
CA LEU A 156 24.21 2.36 10.29
C LEU A 156 25.29 1.31 10.61
N TRP A 157 26.36 1.24 9.79
CA TRP A 157 27.51 0.35 10.02
C TRP A 157 28.57 0.94 10.95
N ASP A 158 28.35 2.16 11.50
CA ASP A 158 29.29 2.72 12.46
C ASP A 158 29.32 1.87 13.75
N SER A 159 30.53 1.56 14.22
CA SER A 159 30.71 0.70 15.40
C SER A 159 30.22 1.32 16.72
N SER A 160 29.98 2.62 16.76
CA SER A 160 29.37 3.31 17.92
C SER A 160 27.91 2.93 18.12
N LEU A 161 27.27 2.32 17.10
CA LEU A 161 25.88 1.86 17.13
C LEU A 161 25.75 0.38 17.52
N GLU A 162 26.80 -0.24 18.13
CA GLU A 162 26.72 -1.64 18.59
C GLU A 162 25.50 -1.87 19.49
N ASP A 163 24.69 -2.90 19.16
CA ASP A 163 23.48 -3.34 19.90
C ASP A 163 22.45 -2.22 20.15
N SER A 164 22.26 -1.30 19.17
CA SER A 164 21.41 -0.13 19.36
C SER A 164 20.43 0.16 18.23
N ILE A 165 20.43 -0.66 17.17
CA ILE A 165 19.58 -0.46 16.00
C ILE A 165 18.38 -1.42 16.03
N GLY A 166 17.18 -0.87 15.85
CA GLY A 166 16.00 -1.61 15.48
C GLY A 166 15.78 -1.57 13.97
N LEU A 167 15.68 -2.74 13.33
CA LEU A 167 15.31 -2.84 11.92
C LEU A 167 13.93 -3.44 11.76
N ILE A 168 13.21 -2.95 10.74
CA ILE A 168 11.93 -3.54 10.37
C ILE A 168 12.08 -5.01 9.97
N ASP A 169 11.25 -5.89 10.54
CA ASP A 169 11.20 -7.32 10.18
C ASP A 169 10.46 -7.53 8.86
N ASP A 170 10.98 -6.91 7.82
CA ASP A 170 10.60 -7.08 6.42
C ASP A 170 11.85 -7.32 5.60
N ALA A 171 11.98 -8.54 5.10
CA ALA A 171 13.17 -8.94 4.34
C ALA A 171 13.33 -8.13 3.04
N ARG A 172 12.24 -7.71 2.40
CA ARG A 172 12.28 -6.94 1.17
C ARG A 172 12.81 -5.53 1.44
N VAL A 173 12.29 -4.88 2.48
CA VAL A 173 12.67 -3.53 2.90
C VAL A 173 14.12 -3.51 3.40
N THR A 174 14.48 -4.46 4.26
CA THR A 174 15.85 -4.53 4.83
C THR A 174 16.91 -4.82 3.76
N ILE A 175 16.65 -5.74 2.82
CA ILE A 175 17.59 -6.00 1.71
C ILE A 175 17.62 -4.81 0.75
N GLY A 176 16.48 -4.17 0.48
CA GLY A 176 16.41 -2.94 -0.32
C GLY A 176 17.29 -1.83 0.25
N MET A 177 17.24 -1.61 1.57
CA MET A 177 18.14 -0.68 2.27
C MET A 177 19.62 -1.00 2.03
N VAL A 178 20.00 -2.28 2.15
CA VAL A 178 21.39 -2.69 1.91
C VAL A 178 21.81 -2.45 0.48
N LEU A 179 20.96 -2.78 -0.50
CA LEU A 179 21.24 -2.56 -1.92
C LEU A 179 21.41 -1.06 -2.22
N LEU A 180 20.49 -0.22 -1.72
CA LEU A 180 20.62 1.24 -1.87
C LEU A 180 21.91 1.75 -1.23
N SER A 181 22.32 1.21 -0.07
CA SER A 181 23.60 1.57 0.57
C SER A 181 24.84 1.16 -0.25
N MET A 182 24.67 0.28 -1.23
CA MET A 182 25.69 -0.12 -2.19
C MET A 182 25.57 0.65 -3.53
N HIS A 183 24.62 1.57 -3.65
CA HIS A 183 24.22 2.26 -4.88
C HIS A 183 23.75 1.28 -5.98
N GLU A 184 23.15 0.18 -5.54
CA GLU A 184 22.55 -0.83 -6.42
C GLU A 184 21.03 -0.71 -6.37
N SER A 185 20.35 -1.08 -7.46
CA SER A 185 18.88 -1.09 -7.50
C SER A 185 18.32 -2.04 -6.44
N MET A 186 17.36 -1.56 -5.64
CA MET A 186 16.63 -2.40 -4.69
C MET A 186 15.84 -3.53 -5.39
N ASN A 187 15.70 -3.46 -6.72
CA ASN A 187 15.02 -4.43 -7.56
C ASN A 187 15.99 -5.36 -8.32
N THR A 188 17.28 -5.31 -8.02
CA THR A 188 18.26 -6.16 -8.70
C THR A 188 17.92 -7.65 -8.57
N THR A 189 18.18 -8.38 -9.64
CA THR A 189 18.06 -9.86 -9.72
C THR A 189 19.41 -10.53 -9.97
N ASP A 190 20.51 -9.76 -9.92
CA ASP A 190 21.85 -10.27 -10.09
C ASP A 190 22.28 -11.06 -8.85
N ASP A 191 22.51 -12.35 -9.02
CA ASP A 191 22.88 -13.28 -7.94
C ASP A 191 24.21 -12.87 -7.25
N ALA A 192 25.15 -12.21 -7.96
CA ALA A 192 26.41 -11.76 -7.37
C ALA A 192 26.21 -10.53 -6.50
N VAL A 193 25.43 -9.55 -6.96
CA VAL A 193 25.06 -8.36 -6.17
C VAL A 193 24.27 -8.75 -4.92
N LEU A 194 23.33 -9.69 -5.06
CA LEU A 194 22.56 -10.19 -3.92
C LEU A 194 23.44 -10.94 -2.89
N ALA A 195 24.48 -11.65 -3.35
CA ALA A 195 25.43 -12.29 -2.45
C ALA A 195 26.27 -11.26 -1.69
N GLU A 196 26.73 -10.19 -2.35
CA GLU A 196 27.45 -9.09 -1.70
C GLU A 196 26.56 -8.34 -0.70
N ALA A 197 25.28 -8.09 -1.04
CA ALA A 197 24.31 -7.50 -0.14
C ALA A 197 24.08 -8.37 1.11
N ALA A 198 24.02 -9.69 0.97
CA ALA A 198 23.90 -10.60 2.09
C ALA A 198 25.11 -10.56 3.03
N GLU A 199 26.34 -10.48 2.48
CA GLU A 199 27.57 -10.32 3.27
C GLU A 199 27.59 -8.97 4.01
N LYS A 200 27.18 -7.88 3.32
CA LYS A 200 27.08 -6.54 3.93
C LYS A 200 26.04 -6.53 5.05
N LEU A 201 24.87 -7.13 4.84
CA LEU A 201 23.84 -7.24 5.88
C LEU A 201 24.33 -8.05 7.09
N ASP A 202 25.04 -9.15 6.86
CA ASP A 202 25.61 -9.94 7.96
C ASP A 202 26.63 -9.13 8.79
N SER A 203 27.38 -8.23 8.15
CA SER A 203 28.31 -7.33 8.85
C SER A 203 27.62 -6.28 9.74
N LEU A 204 26.32 -6.00 9.52
CA LEU A 204 25.53 -5.10 10.36
C LEU A 204 25.05 -5.76 11.66
N ARG A 205 25.13 -7.09 11.74
CA ARG A 205 24.55 -7.89 12.82
C ARG A 205 24.89 -7.41 14.23
N SER A 206 26.14 -6.96 14.47
CA SER A 206 26.57 -6.48 15.78
C SER A 206 25.87 -5.20 16.23
N ASN A 207 25.34 -4.41 15.28
CA ASN A 207 24.67 -3.15 15.57
C ASN A 207 23.15 -3.35 15.77
N ILE A 208 22.61 -4.49 15.31
CA ILE A 208 21.18 -4.79 15.41
C ILE A 208 20.84 -5.30 16.80
N HIS A 209 19.97 -4.59 17.50
CA HIS A 209 19.38 -5.00 18.77
C HIS A 209 18.13 -5.85 18.55
N VAL A 210 17.23 -5.45 17.64
CA VAL A 210 15.94 -6.11 17.43
C VAL A 210 15.48 -6.02 15.98
N LEU A 211 14.79 -7.08 15.52
CA LEU A 211 13.96 -7.08 14.31
C LEU A 211 12.51 -7.10 14.76
N GLU A 212 11.74 -6.09 14.33
CA GLU A 212 10.35 -5.93 14.75
C GLU A 212 9.57 -5.16 13.67
N TYR A 213 8.33 -5.53 13.37
CA TYR A 213 7.56 -4.90 12.31
C TYR A 213 6.80 -3.66 12.79
N GLU A 214 6.04 -3.74 13.89
CA GLU A 214 5.07 -2.71 14.27
C GLU A 214 5.51 -1.85 15.47
N ASN A 215 6.43 -2.35 16.31
CA ASN A 215 6.70 -1.78 17.64
C ASN A 215 8.04 -1.05 17.77
N LEU A 216 8.80 -0.84 16.68
CA LEU A 216 10.11 -0.17 16.74
C LEU A 216 10.03 1.23 17.36
N HIS A 217 8.94 1.96 17.14
CA HIS A 217 8.70 3.25 17.77
C HIS A 217 8.67 3.17 19.31
N ASN A 218 8.11 2.10 19.88
CA ASN A 218 8.08 1.91 21.32
C ASN A 218 9.47 1.60 21.89
N TYR A 219 10.27 0.78 21.21
CA TYR A 219 11.67 0.51 21.58
C TYR A 219 12.52 1.78 21.56
N LEU A 220 12.31 2.66 20.56
CA LEU A 220 13.01 3.92 20.45
C LEU A 220 12.61 4.90 21.54
N VAL A 221 11.32 5.03 21.84
CA VAL A 221 10.79 5.93 22.88
C VAL A 221 11.16 5.46 24.29
N SER A 222 11.22 4.13 24.52
CA SER A 222 11.68 3.56 25.79
C SER A 222 13.19 3.69 26.02
N GLY A 223 13.97 3.91 24.94
CA GLY A 223 15.42 3.94 24.97
C GLY A 223 16.08 2.56 24.93
N ASP A 224 15.33 1.51 24.60
CA ASP A 224 15.88 0.16 24.40
C ASP A 224 16.72 0.09 23.11
N ILE A 225 16.40 0.93 22.11
CA ILE A 225 17.20 1.22 20.93
C ILE A 225 17.42 2.72 20.81
N SER A 226 18.46 3.14 20.10
CA SER A 226 18.73 4.55 19.83
C SER A 226 18.56 4.96 18.35
N VAL A 227 18.46 3.97 17.46
CA VAL A 227 18.23 4.15 16.03
C VAL A 227 17.18 3.16 15.58
N ALA A 228 16.24 3.59 14.74
CA ALA A 228 15.29 2.70 14.08
C ALA A 228 15.25 2.96 12.57
N TYR A 229 15.11 1.89 11.78
CA TYR A 229 14.75 1.95 10.38
C TYR A 229 13.38 1.29 10.22
N THR A 230 12.36 2.10 9.93
CA THR A 230 10.96 1.68 9.94
C THR A 230 10.10 2.57 9.05
N PHE A 231 8.86 2.14 8.77
CA PHE A 231 7.93 2.89 7.94
C PHE A 231 7.46 4.21 8.57
N THR A 232 7.08 5.16 7.71
CA THR A 232 6.59 6.50 8.06
C THR A 232 5.56 6.54 9.18
N PRO A 233 4.54 5.65 9.29
CA PRO A 233 3.62 5.66 10.43
C PRO A 233 4.30 5.51 11.78
N PHE A 234 5.24 4.57 11.87
CA PHE A 234 5.94 4.32 13.13
C PHE A 234 6.97 5.41 13.46
N VAL A 235 7.55 6.04 12.44
CA VAL A 235 8.39 7.24 12.61
C VAL A 235 7.55 8.39 13.15
N ALA A 236 6.35 8.62 12.60
CA ALA A 236 5.43 9.66 13.08
C ALA A 236 5.04 9.42 14.54
N LEU A 237 4.65 8.19 14.91
CA LEU A 237 4.31 7.82 16.29
C LEU A 237 5.49 8.02 17.25
N ALA A 238 6.73 7.76 16.82
CA ALA A 238 7.91 8.02 17.63
C ALA A 238 8.11 9.53 17.89
N LEU A 239 7.93 10.36 16.85
CA LEU A 239 8.02 11.81 16.94
C LEU A 239 6.92 12.42 17.82
N ASP A 240 5.70 11.90 17.75
CA ASP A 240 4.59 12.35 18.61
C ASP A 240 4.92 12.10 20.09
N ALA A 241 5.58 11.00 20.39
CA ALA A 241 6.00 10.65 21.75
C ALA A 241 7.29 11.37 22.20
N ASN A 242 8.21 11.61 21.27
CA ASN A 242 9.49 12.31 21.50
C ASN A 242 9.83 13.21 20.31
N PRO A 243 9.47 14.51 20.35
CA PRO A 243 9.72 15.43 19.24
C PRO A 243 11.21 15.82 19.06
N ASP A 244 12.09 15.45 19.99
CA ASP A 244 13.52 15.70 19.89
C ASP A 244 14.25 14.68 19.00
N LEU A 245 13.60 13.60 18.59
CA LEU A 245 14.13 12.63 17.65
C LEU A 245 14.42 13.27 16.29
N LYS A 246 15.45 12.77 15.61
CA LYS A 246 15.79 13.19 14.25
C LYS A 246 15.37 12.15 13.22
N VAL A 247 14.68 12.62 12.18
CA VAL A 247 14.35 11.84 10.98
C VAL A 247 15.44 12.06 9.93
N VAL A 248 15.89 10.97 9.32
CA VAL A 248 16.87 10.99 8.24
C VAL A 248 16.24 10.49 6.96
N TRP A 249 16.37 11.30 5.94
CA TRP A 249 16.10 10.95 4.56
C TRP A 249 17.43 10.52 3.94
N PRO A 250 17.64 9.20 3.72
CA PRO A 250 18.95 8.70 3.33
C PRO A 250 19.48 9.32 2.04
N GLU A 251 20.78 9.70 2.05
CA GLU A 251 21.43 10.30 0.88
C GLU A 251 21.59 9.30 -0.28
N GLU A 252 21.58 8.01 0.01
CA GLU A 252 21.69 6.93 -1.00
C GLU A 252 20.41 6.70 -1.81
N GLY A 253 19.33 7.32 -1.41
CA GLY A 253 18.02 7.19 -2.06
C GLY A 253 16.96 6.59 -1.17
N LEU A 254 15.76 6.45 -1.71
CA LEU A 254 14.58 5.99 -0.97
C LEU A 254 13.97 4.78 -1.67
N GLY A 255 13.51 3.84 -0.87
CA GLY A 255 12.60 2.79 -1.32
C GLY A 255 11.15 3.20 -1.01
N PHE A 256 10.28 3.15 -1.99
CA PHE A 256 8.85 3.41 -1.82
C PHE A 256 8.04 2.13 -1.93
N GLY A 257 7.01 2.03 -1.09
CA GLY A 257 5.92 1.09 -1.28
C GLY A 257 4.64 1.86 -1.62
N ILE A 258 3.92 1.43 -2.65
CA ILE A 258 2.60 1.94 -3.00
C ILE A 258 1.59 0.85 -2.74
N ASP A 259 0.61 1.15 -1.87
CA ASP A 259 -0.55 0.29 -1.73
C ASP A 259 -1.67 0.84 -2.63
N GLY A 260 -2.26 -0.05 -3.41
CA GLY A 260 -3.26 0.32 -4.39
C GLY A 260 -4.50 -0.56 -4.34
N CYS A 261 -5.62 0.04 -4.74
CA CYS A 261 -6.90 -0.63 -4.89
C CYS A 261 -7.07 -1.11 -6.32
N PHE A 262 -7.59 -2.31 -6.51
CA PHE A 262 -7.97 -2.82 -7.82
C PHE A 262 -9.29 -3.58 -7.78
N ILE A 263 -9.91 -3.75 -8.95
CA ILE A 263 -11.12 -4.54 -9.13
C ILE A 263 -10.70 -5.92 -9.63
N PRO A 264 -10.98 -7.00 -8.88
CA PRO A 264 -10.69 -8.36 -9.35
C PRO A 264 -11.44 -8.71 -10.63
N VAL A 265 -10.84 -9.56 -11.47
CA VAL A 265 -11.58 -10.21 -12.55
C VAL A 265 -12.77 -10.97 -11.97
N ASN A 266 -13.92 -10.96 -12.64
CA ASN A 266 -15.17 -11.57 -12.17
C ASN A 266 -15.74 -10.99 -10.85
N ALA A 267 -15.36 -9.76 -10.46
CA ALA A 267 -15.98 -9.08 -9.33
C ALA A 267 -17.51 -9.07 -9.47
N PRO A 268 -18.26 -9.57 -8.47
CA PRO A 268 -19.72 -9.68 -8.57
C PRO A 268 -20.43 -8.32 -8.65
N HIS A 269 -19.84 -7.26 -8.07
CA HIS A 269 -20.43 -5.91 -8.04
C HIS A 269 -19.45 -4.86 -8.60
N ALA A 270 -18.90 -5.10 -9.80
CA ALA A 270 -17.86 -4.23 -10.41
C ALA A 270 -18.27 -2.76 -10.53
N ARG A 271 -19.58 -2.47 -10.73
CA ARG A 271 -20.08 -1.08 -10.73
C ARG A 271 -19.93 -0.42 -9.37
N ASN A 272 -20.28 -1.11 -8.28
CA ASN A 272 -20.12 -0.59 -6.91
C ASN A 272 -18.67 -0.44 -6.54
N ALA A 273 -17.79 -1.33 -7.04
CA ALA A 273 -16.35 -1.18 -6.90
C ALA A 273 -15.84 0.14 -7.53
N ASN A 274 -16.25 0.46 -8.75
CA ASN A 274 -15.89 1.74 -9.39
C ASN A 274 -16.41 2.95 -8.61
N ILE A 275 -17.62 2.90 -8.06
CA ILE A 275 -18.18 3.95 -7.21
C ILE A 275 -17.33 4.13 -5.95
N PHE A 276 -16.86 3.04 -5.35
CA PHE A 276 -16.02 3.08 -4.16
C PHE A 276 -14.62 3.62 -4.48
N LEU A 277 -14.00 3.21 -5.59
CA LEU A 277 -12.72 3.78 -6.04
C LEU A 277 -12.82 5.29 -6.28
N GLN A 278 -13.90 5.74 -6.93
CA GLN A 278 -14.18 7.17 -7.10
C GLN A 278 -14.35 7.90 -5.77
N TYR A 279 -15.04 7.26 -4.80
CA TYR A 279 -15.23 7.81 -3.46
C TYR A 279 -13.90 7.96 -2.71
N LEU A 280 -13.03 6.94 -2.73
CA LEU A 280 -11.71 7.00 -2.11
C LEU A 280 -10.82 8.11 -2.69
N LEU A 281 -10.99 8.43 -3.97
CA LEU A 281 -10.25 9.50 -4.67
C LEU A 281 -10.83 10.90 -4.46
N ARG A 282 -11.92 11.07 -3.71
CA ARG A 282 -12.36 12.41 -3.31
C ARG A 282 -11.30 13.03 -2.40
N PRO A 283 -10.92 14.29 -2.62
CA PRO A 283 -9.84 14.91 -1.86
C PRO A 283 -9.96 14.81 -0.34
N GLU A 284 -11.17 15.05 0.18
CA GLU A 284 -11.47 14.98 1.61
C GLU A 284 -11.37 13.55 2.17
N VAL A 285 -11.78 12.54 1.38
CA VAL A 285 -11.70 11.13 1.78
C VAL A 285 -10.27 10.64 1.72
N ALA A 286 -9.54 10.98 0.66
CA ALA A 286 -8.13 10.63 0.51
C ALA A 286 -7.27 11.23 1.64
N ALA A 287 -7.55 12.48 2.04
CA ALA A 287 -6.90 13.10 3.19
C ALA A 287 -7.19 12.32 4.49
N THR A 288 -8.47 11.98 4.73
CA THR A 288 -8.88 11.18 5.90
C THR A 288 -8.16 9.82 5.94
N CYS A 289 -8.06 9.13 4.80
CA CYS A 289 -7.37 7.85 4.71
C CYS A 289 -5.87 7.99 5.01
N ALA A 290 -5.21 9.00 4.45
CA ALA A 290 -3.78 9.22 4.65
C ALA A 290 -3.44 9.57 6.11
N GLU A 291 -4.25 10.43 6.74
CA GLU A 291 -4.08 10.80 8.14
C GLU A 291 -4.35 9.62 9.09
N TRP A 292 -5.39 8.82 8.80
CA TRP A 292 -5.68 7.62 9.58
C TRP A 292 -4.52 6.62 9.57
N GLN A 293 -3.89 6.45 8.41
CA GLN A 293 -2.78 5.52 8.22
C GLN A 293 -1.41 6.11 8.58
N TYR A 294 -1.29 7.42 8.74
CA TYR A 294 0.01 8.11 8.81
C TYR A 294 0.93 7.76 7.63
N TYR A 295 0.34 7.61 6.45
CA TYR A 295 1.05 7.36 5.19
C TYR A 295 1.01 8.58 4.27
N CYS A 296 1.88 8.61 3.26
CA CYS A 296 1.83 9.64 2.23
C CYS A 296 0.56 9.52 1.40
N CYS A 297 -0.10 10.66 1.16
CA CYS A 297 -1.30 10.76 0.34
C CYS A 297 -0.93 10.90 -1.14
N PRO A 298 -1.26 9.95 -2.03
CA PRO A 298 -1.01 10.08 -3.46
C PRO A 298 -1.87 11.15 -4.15
N ASN A 299 -2.95 11.61 -3.52
CA ASN A 299 -3.90 12.55 -4.08
C ASN A 299 -3.45 14.00 -3.86
N GLU A 300 -3.04 14.67 -4.93
CA GLU A 300 -2.56 16.06 -4.89
C GLU A 300 -3.64 17.05 -4.41
N ALA A 301 -4.89 16.83 -4.82
CA ALA A 301 -6.00 17.67 -4.41
C ALA A 301 -6.34 17.52 -2.92
N ALA A 302 -5.96 16.42 -2.28
CA ALA A 302 -6.16 16.18 -0.85
C ALA A 302 -5.35 17.12 0.05
N LYS A 303 -4.26 17.72 -0.45
CA LYS A 303 -3.43 18.66 0.32
C LYS A 303 -4.22 19.79 0.98
N ALA A 304 -5.32 20.23 0.37
CA ALA A 304 -6.19 21.28 0.90
C ALA A 304 -7.04 20.82 2.11
N TYR A 305 -7.11 19.52 2.35
CA TYR A 305 -7.93 18.89 3.39
C TYR A 305 -7.09 18.25 4.50
N LEU A 306 -5.77 18.08 4.28
CA LEU A 306 -4.85 17.58 5.28
C LEU A 306 -4.69 18.58 6.42
N SER A 307 -4.60 18.09 7.65
CA SER A 307 -4.40 18.92 8.85
C SER A 307 -3.03 19.59 8.85
N GLU A 308 -2.93 20.72 9.55
CA GLU A 308 -1.63 21.38 9.78
C GLU A 308 -0.65 20.46 10.52
N GLU A 309 -1.12 19.60 11.39
CA GLU A 309 -0.33 18.62 12.13
C GLU A 309 0.34 17.63 11.15
N TYR A 310 -0.44 17.03 10.24
CA TYR A 310 0.08 16.14 9.21
C TYR A 310 1.06 16.86 8.27
N LEU A 311 0.71 18.03 7.75
CA LEU A 311 1.52 18.78 6.79
C LEU A 311 2.85 19.28 7.40
N ASN A 312 2.90 19.58 8.70
CA ASN A 312 4.09 20.02 9.39
C ASN A 312 4.94 18.86 9.96
N ASN A 313 4.42 17.63 9.92
CA ASN A 313 5.19 16.47 10.36
C ASN A 313 6.40 16.27 9.44
N PRO A 314 7.64 16.22 9.97
CA PRO A 314 8.86 16.07 9.15
C PRO A 314 8.89 14.78 8.33
N VAL A 315 8.05 13.80 8.65
CA VAL A 315 7.92 12.54 7.91
C VAL A 315 7.20 12.72 6.57
N PHE A 316 6.29 13.70 6.45
CA PHE A 316 5.51 13.93 5.24
C PHE A 316 5.95 15.18 4.48
N ASN A 317 6.65 16.08 5.18
CA ASN A 317 7.13 17.31 4.59
C ASN A 317 8.30 17.05 3.63
N GLY A 318 8.14 17.41 2.36
CA GLY A 318 9.16 17.24 1.33
C GLY A 318 9.17 15.87 0.64
N ILE A 319 8.21 14.98 0.94
CA ILE A 319 8.11 13.67 0.28
C ILE A 319 7.93 13.81 -1.23
N TYR A 320 7.08 14.74 -1.66
CA TYR A 320 6.79 14.97 -3.08
C TYR A 320 7.99 15.51 -3.87
N ASP A 321 8.92 16.22 -3.19
CA ASP A 321 10.12 16.75 -3.82
C ASP A 321 11.20 15.68 -4.05
N ARG A 322 11.01 14.48 -3.47
CA ARG A 322 11.97 13.38 -3.50
C ARG A 322 11.47 12.15 -4.27
N LEU A 323 10.26 12.21 -4.82
CA LEU A 323 9.68 11.10 -5.60
C LEU A 323 10.49 10.78 -6.86
N ASP A 324 11.11 11.80 -7.48
CA ASP A 324 11.90 11.63 -8.70
C ASP A 324 13.18 10.81 -8.49
N ASP A 325 13.72 10.82 -7.25
CA ASP A 325 14.94 10.11 -6.87
C ASP A 325 14.63 8.77 -6.16
N ALA A 326 13.36 8.39 -6.10
CA ALA A 326 12.92 7.22 -5.37
C ALA A 326 12.79 5.99 -6.25
N GLU A 327 13.11 4.84 -5.69
CA GLU A 327 12.93 3.54 -6.35
C GLU A 327 11.72 2.82 -5.77
N TYR A 328 10.78 2.41 -6.63
CA TYR A 328 9.59 1.67 -6.23
C TYR A 328 9.86 0.17 -6.19
N GLY A 329 9.22 -0.53 -5.25
CA GLY A 329 9.34 -1.97 -5.11
C GLY A 329 8.75 -2.71 -6.31
N ALA A 330 9.58 -3.13 -7.25
CA ALA A 330 9.17 -3.96 -8.38
C ALA A 330 8.97 -5.42 -7.96
N THR A 331 8.37 -6.23 -8.84
CA THR A 331 8.15 -7.64 -8.63
C THR A 331 9.45 -8.34 -8.24
N CYS A 332 9.44 -9.00 -7.09
CA CYS A 332 10.54 -9.86 -6.69
C CYS A 332 10.41 -11.20 -7.45
N PRO A 333 11.29 -11.56 -8.40
CA PRO A 333 11.28 -12.89 -8.99
C PRO A 333 11.37 -13.95 -7.89
N ALA A 334 10.73 -15.10 -8.07
CA ALA A 334 10.67 -16.19 -7.08
C ALA A 334 12.06 -16.58 -6.51
N ARG A 335 13.13 -16.35 -7.25
CA ARG A 335 14.53 -16.52 -6.81
C ARG A 335 14.94 -15.48 -5.77
N THR A 336 14.59 -14.21 -5.97
CA THR A 336 14.93 -13.11 -5.06
C THR A 336 14.17 -13.25 -3.75
N SER A 337 12.88 -13.65 -3.80
CA SER A 337 12.10 -13.91 -2.59
C SER A 337 12.67 -15.07 -1.75
N ARG A 338 13.26 -16.08 -2.42
CA ARG A 338 13.93 -17.20 -1.74
C ARG A 338 15.28 -16.77 -1.15
N SER A 339 16.04 -15.94 -1.85
CA SER A 339 17.30 -15.36 -1.36
C SER A 339 17.05 -14.40 -0.20
N SER A 340 16.03 -13.54 -0.30
CA SER A 340 15.65 -12.62 0.78
C SER A 340 15.21 -13.35 2.06
N ARG A 341 14.41 -14.43 1.92
CA ARG A 341 14.01 -15.27 3.07
C ARG A 341 15.19 -15.98 3.73
N ILE A 342 16.20 -16.41 2.94
CA ILE A 342 17.40 -17.04 3.51
C ILE A 342 18.22 -16.00 4.28
N SER A 343 18.38 -14.80 3.74
CA SER A 343 19.13 -13.72 4.40
C SER A 343 18.41 -13.20 5.65
N GLY A 344 17.10 -13.03 5.62
CA GLY A 344 16.30 -12.67 6.79
C GLY A 344 16.34 -13.74 7.90
N ARG A 345 16.37 -15.04 7.53
CA ARG A 345 16.50 -16.13 8.53
C ARG A 345 17.88 -16.21 9.17
N SER A 346 18.92 -15.68 8.54
CA SER A 346 20.27 -15.67 9.13
C SER A 346 20.44 -14.63 10.25
N LEU A 347 19.49 -13.70 10.36
CA LEU A 347 19.50 -12.65 11.39
C LEU A 347 18.63 -12.99 12.62
N SER A 348 17.74 -14.01 12.53
CA SER A 348 16.86 -14.41 13.63
C SER A 348 17.48 -15.51 14.52
#